data_1819b2d3ffea84f172eed4437cbbf1d7
#
_entry.id   1819b2d3ffea84f172eed4437cbbf1d7
#
_cell.length_a   1.000
_cell.length_b   1.000
_cell.length_c   1.000
_cell.angle_alpha   90.00
_cell.angle_beta   90.00
_cell.angle_gamma   90.00
#
_symmetry.space_group_name_H-M   'P 1'
#
loop_
_entity.id
_entity.type
_entity.pdbx_description
1 polymer ?
#
loop_
_entity_poly.entity_id
_entity_poly.type
_entity_poly.pdbx_seq_one_letter_code
_entity_poly.pdbx_strand_id
1 'polypeptide(L)'
;VRIQWVKDNFERLTVLASPKKERPLYVKAVMGLLRACKGQAIGHLVGLDATCSGMSIMSVLTKCYLGCLATNLIDPDTRNDAYTMVTDRASQYLGGGLAIDRGDAKDATMTALYGSVKTPRDIFGEDTPELEAFYKGLTDIAPGAVELLGDLRAAWQPFALEHKWVMPDNFHARIKVMQKVEGARVEVDELGHSTFSMDYYVNEGTKKDLKLVANVTHSFDAYLLRCVQRRCTYDVDMLAKAIKVMEFELARRNERGGLEAELEEITETMHVYLERYYHTRVADVVIFPHMTTANICYMETPHLVRLYEIALEMWNAGAFDVITVHDEFKCHPNHCNAMSAHYVSILADLARGRALEDVFKQITGVEPHYDNAMNGDELANMILESTYAIS
;
A
#
# COMPACT_ATOMS: atom_id res chain seq x y z
N VAL A 1 6.50 -26.65 7.70
CA VAL A 1 7.43 -27.48 6.90
C VAL A 1 8.84 -26.87 6.87
N ARG A 2 9.00 -25.57 6.52
CA ARG A 2 10.33 -24.92 6.41
C ARG A 2 11.05 -24.78 7.75
N ILE A 3 10.35 -24.42 8.82
CA ILE A 3 10.94 -24.30 10.17
C ILE A 3 11.40 -25.67 10.68
N GLN A 4 10.62 -26.71 10.47
CA GLN A 4 11.00 -28.06 10.87
C GLN A 4 12.23 -28.53 10.08
N TRP A 5 12.26 -28.26 8.76
CA TRP A 5 13.45 -28.58 7.94
C TRP A 5 14.72 -27.90 8.45
N VAL A 6 14.64 -26.63 8.85
CA VAL A 6 15.80 -25.90 9.43
C VAL A 6 16.23 -26.55 10.75
N LYS A 7 15.29 -26.94 11.63
CA LYS A 7 15.59 -27.62 12.88
C LYS A 7 16.26 -28.97 12.65
N ASP A 8 15.76 -29.75 11.71
CA ASP A 8 16.25 -31.09 11.39
C ASP A 8 17.64 -31.07 10.71
N ASN A 9 17.99 -29.96 10.07
CA ASN A 9 19.26 -29.81 9.33
C ASN A 9 20.19 -28.78 9.96
N PHE A 10 19.96 -28.34 11.17
CA PHE A 10 20.63 -27.20 11.78
C PHE A 10 22.16 -27.28 11.71
N GLU A 11 22.77 -28.43 12.05
CA GLU A 11 24.21 -28.61 12.03
C GLU A 11 24.81 -28.66 10.62
N ARG A 12 24.00 -28.90 9.61
CA ARG A 12 24.40 -29.04 8.21
C ARG A 12 24.10 -27.79 7.36
N LEU A 13 23.49 -26.75 7.93
CA LEU A 13 23.05 -25.59 7.18
C LEU A 13 24.17 -24.92 6.37
N THR A 14 25.39 -24.91 6.88
CA THR A 14 26.55 -24.33 6.19
C THR A 14 27.06 -25.14 4.99
N VAL A 15 26.74 -26.43 4.95
CA VAL A 15 27.16 -27.35 3.87
C VAL A 15 26.04 -27.59 2.86
N LEU A 16 24.82 -27.34 3.24
CA LEU A 16 23.68 -27.51 2.34
C LEU A 16 23.68 -26.40 1.28
N ALA A 17 23.77 -26.83 0.02
CA ALA A 17 23.67 -25.89 -1.08
C ALA A 17 22.29 -25.29 -1.11
N SER A 18 22.21 -23.94 -1.16
CA SER A 18 20.95 -23.27 -1.48
C SER A 18 20.44 -23.73 -2.85
N PRO A 19 19.19 -24.11 -2.97
CA PRO A 19 18.62 -24.34 -4.28
C PRO A 19 18.55 -22.99 -5.03
N LYS A 20 19.49 -22.76 -5.92
CA LYS A 20 19.34 -21.95 -7.13
C LYS A 20 19.75 -20.48 -7.17
N LYS A 21 18.97 -19.52 -6.74
CA LYS A 21 19.21 -18.14 -7.23
C LYS A 21 19.99 -17.25 -6.25
N GLU A 22 19.86 -17.48 -4.94
CA GLU A 22 20.25 -16.50 -3.92
C GLU A 22 21.22 -17.08 -2.88
N ARG A 23 22.26 -17.80 -3.34
CA ARG A 23 23.28 -18.39 -2.46
C ARG A 23 23.88 -17.40 -1.46
N PRO A 24 24.25 -16.15 -1.84
CA PRO A 24 24.80 -15.19 -0.89
C PRO A 24 23.82 -14.83 0.24
N LEU A 25 22.53 -14.65 -0.06
CA LEU A 25 21.51 -14.38 0.94
C LEU A 25 21.30 -15.56 1.88
N TYR A 26 21.27 -16.77 1.34
CA TYR A 26 21.19 -17.99 2.14
C TYR A 26 22.37 -18.09 3.13
N VAL A 27 23.61 -17.94 2.64
CA VAL A 27 24.81 -18.01 3.50
C VAL A 27 24.76 -16.93 4.58
N LYS A 28 24.39 -15.71 4.22
CA LYS A 28 24.23 -14.59 5.16
C LYS A 28 23.18 -14.89 6.24
N ALA A 29 22.03 -15.44 5.85
CA ALA A 29 20.96 -15.81 6.78
C ALA A 29 21.41 -16.94 7.74
N VAL A 30 22.06 -17.97 7.22
CA VAL A 30 22.61 -19.07 8.03
C VAL A 30 23.66 -18.57 9.01
N MET A 31 24.60 -17.73 8.57
CA MET A 31 25.61 -17.14 9.46
C MET A 31 24.97 -16.28 10.55
N GLY A 32 23.93 -15.49 10.21
CA GLY A 32 23.16 -14.71 11.19
C GLY A 32 22.49 -15.63 12.22
N LEU A 33 21.81 -16.67 11.77
CA LEU A 33 21.15 -17.64 12.64
C LEU A 33 22.13 -18.33 13.59
N LEU A 34 23.27 -18.82 13.07
CA LEU A 34 24.30 -19.50 13.88
C LEU A 34 24.92 -18.56 14.92
N ARG A 35 25.10 -17.27 14.60
CA ARG A 35 25.57 -16.25 15.57
C ARG A 35 24.52 -15.99 16.64
N ALA A 36 23.26 -15.84 16.24
CA ALA A 36 22.14 -15.61 17.17
C ALA A 36 22.01 -16.77 18.17
N CYS A 37 22.13 -18.03 17.71
CA CYS A 37 22.12 -19.21 18.58
C CYS A 37 23.27 -19.26 19.58
N LYS A 38 24.39 -18.55 19.31
CA LYS A 38 25.52 -18.38 20.23
C LYS A 38 25.38 -17.14 21.11
N GLY A 39 24.25 -16.46 21.12
CA GLY A 39 24.03 -15.23 21.86
C GLY A 39 24.82 -14.01 21.34
N GLN A 40 25.33 -14.07 20.10
CA GLN A 40 26.09 -12.98 19.49
C GLN A 40 25.15 -12.01 18.77
N ALA A 41 25.51 -10.73 18.79
CA ALA A 41 24.80 -9.71 18.03
C ALA A 41 24.86 -9.98 16.52
N ILE A 42 23.74 -9.73 15.84
CA ILE A 42 23.62 -9.87 14.40
C ILE A 42 23.14 -8.57 13.77
N GLY A 43 23.62 -8.25 12.57
CA GLY A 43 23.15 -7.14 11.75
C GLY A 43 22.39 -7.63 10.50
N HIS A 44 21.85 -8.85 10.52
CA HIS A 44 21.10 -9.38 9.39
C HIS A 44 19.66 -8.86 9.45
N LEU A 45 19.24 -8.13 8.40
CA LEU A 45 17.87 -7.69 8.24
C LEU A 45 17.05 -8.76 7.52
N VAL A 46 15.81 -8.93 7.93
CA VAL A 46 14.82 -9.75 7.25
C VAL A 46 13.90 -8.81 6.46
N GLY A 47 13.74 -9.11 5.18
CA GLY A 47 12.77 -8.44 4.32
C GLY A 47 11.46 -9.20 4.32
N LEU A 48 10.37 -8.48 4.45
CA LEU A 48 9.00 -8.95 4.25
C LEU A 48 8.40 -8.17 3.08
N ASP A 49 7.75 -8.87 2.17
CA ASP A 49 7.20 -8.33 0.93
C ASP A 49 5.71 -8.58 0.85
N ALA A 50 4.97 -7.63 0.30
CA ALA A 50 3.52 -7.76 0.14
C ALA A 50 3.18 -8.71 -1.01
N THR A 51 2.09 -9.45 -0.89
CA THR A 51 1.59 -10.28 -1.99
C THR A 51 0.86 -9.38 -3.00
N CYS A 52 1.50 -9.05 -4.12
CA CYS A 52 0.93 -8.23 -5.19
C CYS A 52 0.31 -6.92 -4.64
N SER A 53 1.16 -5.97 -4.18
CA SER A 53 0.75 -4.76 -3.45
C SER A 53 -0.37 -3.98 -4.14
N GLY A 54 -0.30 -3.81 -5.46
CA GLY A 54 -1.36 -3.13 -6.23
C GLY A 54 -2.72 -3.81 -6.11
N MET A 55 -2.78 -5.15 -6.24
CA MET A 55 -4.03 -5.91 -6.05
C MET A 55 -4.53 -5.83 -4.62
N SER A 56 -3.61 -6.01 -3.65
CA SER A 56 -3.87 -5.91 -2.22
C SER A 56 -4.55 -4.58 -1.86
N ILE A 57 -3.90 -3.48 -2.20
CA ILE A 57 -4.36 -2.14 -1.87
C ILE A 57 -5.70 -1.83 -2.56
N MET A 58 -5.80 -2.09 -3.87
CA MET A 58 -7.06 -1.87 -4.59
C MET A 58 -8.21 -2.68 -3.99
N SER A 59 -7.96 -3.94 -3.58
CA SER A 59 -8.96 -4.80 -2.97
C SER A 59 -9.39 -4.33 -1.59
N VAL A 60 -8.46 -3.81 -0.78
CA VAL A 60 -8.79 -3.19 0.53
C VAL A 60 -9.63 -1.94 0.33
N LEU A 61 -9.24 -1.06 -0.60
CA LEU A 61 -9.92 0.21 -0.85
C LEU A 61 -11.34 0.03 -1.41
N THR A 62 -11.55 -0.98 -2.25
CA THR A 62 -12.87 -1.34 -2.79
C THR A 62 -13.64 -2.32 -1.89
N LYS A 63 -13.06 -2.71 -0.76
CA LYS A 63 -13.62 -3.68 0.20
C LYS A 63 -13.98 -5.02 -0.46
N CYS A 64 -13.16 -5.47 -1.42
CA CYS A 64 -13.36 -6.66 -2.23
C CYS A 64 -12.86 -7.91 -1.51
N TYR A 65 -13.77 -8.79 -1.07
CA TYR A 65 -13.44 -10.05 -0.39
C TYR A 65 -12.49 -10.94 -1.21
N LEU A 66 -12.82 -11.19 -2.48
CA LEU A 66 -12.07 -12.13 -3.33
C LEU A 66 -10.61 -11.66 -3.55
N GLY A 67 -10.42 -10.39 -3.83
CA GLY A 67 -9.08 -9.84 -4.01
C GLY A 67 -8.27 -9.83 -2.71
N CYS A 68 -8.89 -9.56 -1.57
CA CYS A 68 -8.25 -9.67 -0.26
C CYS A 68 -7.86 -11.11 0.07
N LEU A 69 -8.71 -12.10 -0.28
CA LEU A 69 -8.40 -13.51 -0.13
C LEU A 69 -7.20 -13.92 -1.01
N ALA A 70 -7.21 -13.54 -2.27
CA ALA A 70 -6.13 -13.87 -3.22
C ALA A 70 -4.78 -13.27 -2.80
N THR A 71 -4.79 -12.15 -2.09
CA THR A 71 -3.59 -11.44 -1.64
C THR A 71 -3.23 -11.68 -0.18
N ASN A 72 -3.79 -12.73 0.43
CA ASN A 72 -3.46 -13.18 1.80
C ASN A 72 -3.83 -12.18 2.91
N LEU A 73 -4.83 -11.33 2.70
CA LEU A 73 -5.21 -10.33 3.69
C LEU A 73 -6.25 -10.83 4.70
N ILE A 74 -6.96 -11.94 4.43
CA ILE A 74 -8.13 -12.34 5.23
C ILE A 74 -8.19 -13.80 5.63
N ASP A 75 -7.30 -14.65 5.19
CA ASP A 75 -7.24 -16.06 5.61
C ASP A 75 -5.96 -16.33 6.38
N PRO A 76 -6.02 -16.55 7.72
CA PRO A 76 -4.84 -16.78 8.53
C PRO A 76 -4.21 -18.17 8.31
N ASP A 77 -4.96 -19.12 7.77
CA ASP A 77 -4.55 -20.53 7.67
C ASP A 77 -3.94 -20.89 6.30
N THR A 78 -4.32 -20.17 5.26
CA THR A 78 -3.94 -20.48 3.88
C THR A 78 -3.07 -19.39 3.29
N ARG A 79 -1.93 -19.77 2.72
CA ARG A 79 -1.12 -18.87 1.91
C ARG A 79 -1.46 -19.07 0.43
N ASN A 80 -2.14 -18.11 -0.15
CA ASN A 80 -2.51 -18.08 -1.56
C ASN A 80 -1.37 -17.51 -2.43
N ASP A 81 -1.38 -17.88 -3.69
CA ASP A 81 -0.56 -17.26 -4.74
C ASP A 81 -1.52 -16.63 -5.77
N ALA A 82 -1.72 -15.33 -5.66
CA ALA A 82 -2.63 -14.59 -6.52
C ALA A 82 -2.34 -14.79 -8.01
N TYR A 83 -1.06 -14.89 -8.38
CA TYR A 83 -0.68 -15.12 -9.78
C TYR A 83 -1.05 -16.51 -10.27
N THR A 84 -0.87 -17.54 -9.44
CA THR A 84 -1.32 -18.90 -9.75
C THR A 84 -2.85 -18.94 -9.88
N MET A 85 -3.58 -18.29 -8.97
CA MET A 85 -5.05 -18.21 -9.04
C MET A 85 -5.53 -17.57 -10.35
N VAL A 86 -4.92 -16.44 -10.76
CA VAL A 86 -5.22 -15.81 -12.07
C VAL A 86 -4.88 -16.74 -13.24
N THR A 87 -3.72 -17.40 -13.19
CA THR A 87 -3.26 -18.35 -14.22
C THR A 87 -4.25 -19.50 -14.40
N ASP A 88 -4.62 -20.14 -13.29
CA ASP A 88 -5.53 -21.29 -13.30
C ASP A 88 -6.92 -20.88 -13.81
N ARG A 89 -7.41 -19.72 -13.37
CA ARG A 89 -8.71 -19.22 -13.79
C ARG A 89 -8.73 -18.83 -15.26
N ALA A 90 -7.71 -18.17 -15.76
CA ALA A 90 -7.57 -17.85 -17.17
C ALA A 90 -7.46 -19.11 -18.04
N SER A 91 -6.69 -20.10 -17.59
CA SER A 91 -6.55 -21.39 -18.30
C SER A 91 -7.88 -22.15 -18.39
N GLN A 92 -8.75 -22.04 -17.37
CA GLN A 92 -10.10 -22.60 -17.42
C GLN A 92 -10.97 -21.97 -18.53
N TYR A 93 -10.82 -20.66 -18.78
CA TYR A 93 -11.53 -19.97 -19.86
C TYR A 93 -11.05 -20.36 -21.25
N LEU A 94 -9.78 -20.68 -21.41
CA LEU A 94 -9.24 -21.15 -22.68
C LEU A 94 -9.76 -22.55 -23.05
N GLY A 95 -9.89 -23.44 -22.05
CA GLY A 95 -10.33 -24.83 -22.29
C GLY A 95 -9.33 -25.64 -23.12
N GLY A 96 -9.74 -26.83 -23.55
CA GLY A 96 -8.99 -27.64 -24.53
C GLY A 96 -7.56 -28.08 -24.13
N GLY A 97 -7.17 -27.93 -22.87
CA GLY A 97 -5.82 -28.24 -22.40
C GLY A 97 -4.80 -27.11 -22.66
N LEU A 98 -5.23 -25.96 -23.15
CA LEU A 98 -4.39 -24.77 -23.24
C LEU A 98 -4.21 -24.15 -21.86
N ALA A 99 -3.01 -23.64 -21.57
CA ALA A 99 -2.68 -23.01 -20.29
C ALA A 99 -1.82 -21.77 -20.52
N ILE A 100 -2.05 -20.77 -19.68
CA ILE A 100 -1.21 -19.58 -19.60
C ILE A 100 -0.04 -19.89 -18.68
N ASP A 101 1.17 -19.41 -19.01
CA ASP A 101 2.33 -19.52 -18.13
C ASP A 101 2.17 -18.59 -16.91
N ARG A 102 2.58 -19.07 -15.73
CA ARG A 102 2.47 -18.29 -14.49
C ARG A 102 3.37 -17.06 -14.48
N GLY A 103 4.54 -17.12 -15.12
CA GLY A 103 5.45 -15.97 -15.24
C GLY A 103 4.82 -14.87 -16.07
N ASP A 104 4.24 -15.22 -17.22
CA ASP A 104 3.52 -14.31 -18.09
C ASP A 104 2.30 -13.71 -17.41
N ALA A 105 1.50 -14.52 -16.71
CA ALA A 105 0.36 -14.03 -15.94
C ALA A 105 0.79 -13.09 -14.80
N LYS A 106 1.93 -13.34 -14.14
CA LYS A 106 2.49 -12.46 -13.12
C LYS A 106 2.85 -11.09 -13.70
N ASP A 107 3.63 -11.07 -14.78
CA ASP A 107 4.10 -9.81 -15.39
C ASP A 107 2.94 -9.00 -15.97
N ALA A 108 1.96 -9.69 -16.57
CA ALA A 108 0.72 -9.08 -17.04
C ALA A 108 -0.12 -8.50 -15.90
N THR A 109 -0.33 -9.25 -14.81
CA THR A 109 -1.13 -8.81 -13.64
C THR A 109 -0.50 -7.61 -12.96
N MET A 110 0.80 -7.66 -12.68
CA MET A 110 1.53 -6.56 -12.03
C MET A 110 1.38 -5.26 -12.81
N THR A 111 1.55 -5.32 -14.14
CA THR A 111 1.50 -4.11 -14.97
C THR A 111 0.08 -3.64 -15.27
N ALA A 112 -0.89 -4.56 -15.43
CA ALA A 112 -2.28 -4.22 -15.71
C ALA A 112 -2.92 -3.42 -14.56
N LEU A 113 -2.65 -3.79 -13.31
CA LEU A 113 -3.21 -3.11 -12.14
C LEU A 113 -2.65 -1.70 -11.92
N TYR A 114 -1.49 -1.39 -12.51
CA TYR A 114 -0.98 -0.01 -12.61
C TYR A 114 -1.37 0.70 -13.92
N GLY A 115 -2.31 0.13 -14.66
CA GLY A 115 -2.93 0.73 -15.83
C GLY A 115 -2.33 0.36 -17.17
N SER A 116 -1.24 -0.43 -17.23
CA SER A 116 -0.66 -0.85 -18.51
C SER A 116 -1.65 -1.72 -19.29
N VAL A 117 -1.87 -1.36 -20.55
CA VAL A 117 -2.57 -2.20 -21.52
C VAL A 117 -1.59 -2.82 -22.53
N LYS A 118 -0.38 -2.24 -22.59
CA LYS A 118 0.65 -2.66 -23.54
C LYS A 118 1.26 -4.00 -23.11
N THR A 119 1.73 -4.11 -21.89
CA THR A 119 2.44 -5.31 -21.42
C THR A 119 1.59 -6.59 -21.54
N PRO A 120 0.31 -6.63 -21.10
CA PRO A 120 -0.52 -7.80 -21.36
C PRO A 120 -0.70 -8.13 -22.84
N ARG A 121 -0.81 -7.13 -23.73
CA ARG A 121 -0.88 -7.33 -25.18
C ARG A 121 0.43 -7.84 -25.78
N ASP A 122 1.55 -7.34 -25.32
CA ASP A 122 2.88 -7.80 -25.78
C ASP A 122 3.13 -9.26 -25.36
N ILE A 123 2.59 -9.69 -24.21
CA ILE A 123 2.72 -11.05 -23.69
C ILE A 123 1.76 -12.03 -24.40
N PHE A 124 0.47 -11.71 -24.46
CA PHE A 124 -0.58 -12.62 -24.90
C PHE A 124 -1.00 -12.41 -26.35
N GLY A 125 -0.58 -11.33 -26.97
CA GLY A 125 -1.03 -10.89 -28.31
C GLY A 125 -2.24 -9.96 -28.25
N GLU A 126 -2.43 -9.15 -29.30
CA GLU A 126 -3.58 -8.28 -29.42
C GLU A 126 -4.77 -9.08 -30.00
N ASP A 127 -5.96 -8.91 -29.41
CA ASP A 127 -7.22 -9.57 -29.81
C ASP A 127 -7.17 -11.12 -29.81
N THR A 128 -6.34 -11.70 -28.92
CA THR A 128 -6.21 -13.16 -28.77
C THR A 128 -7.16 -13.72 -27.70
N PRO A 129 -7.53 -15.00 -27.79
CA PRO A 129 -8.26 -15.67 -26.72
C PRO A 129 -7.51 -15.70 -25.39
N GLU A 130 -6.18 -15.76 -25.41
CA GLU A 130 -5.32 -15.75 -24.23
C GLU A 130 -5.42 -14.41 -23.48
N LEU A 131 -5.41 -13.30 -24.18
CA LEU A 131 -5.56 -11.96 -23.59
C LEU A 131 -6.96 -11.80 -22.97
N GLU A 132 -8.00 -12.26 -23.67
CA GLU A 132 -9.38 -12.22 -23.17
C GLU A 132 -9.54 -13.11 -21.92
N ALA A 133 -9.00 -14.32 -21.96
CA ALA A 133 -9.01 -15.25 -20.84
C ALA A 133 -8.25 -14.70 -19.62
N PHE A 134 -7.11 -14.06 -19.84
CA PHE A 134 -6.34 -13.39 -18.79
C PHE A 134 -7.18 -12.31 -18.07
N TYR A 135 -7.82 -11.40 -18.81
CA TYR A 135 -8.63 -10.36 -18.20
C TYR A 135 -9.88 -10.92 -17.49
N LYS A 136 -10.52 -11.96 -18.03
CA LYS A 136 -11.62 -12.66 -17.34
C LYS A 136 -11.14 -13.30 -16.04
N GLY A 137 -10.01 -14.00 -16.10
CA GLY A 137 -9.39 -14.61 -14.92
C GLY A 137 -9.05 -13.59 -13.85
N LEU A 138 -8.44 -12.45 -14.23
CA LEU A 138 -8.12 -11.36 -13.31
C LEU A 138 -9.38 -10.75 -12.69
N THR A 139 -10.44 -10.58 -13.48
CA THR A 139 -11.73 -10.05 -13.01
C THR A 139 -12.39 -10.99 -11.99
N ASP A 140 -12.33 -12.29 -12.20
CA ASP A 140 -12.91 -13.26 -11.26
C ASP A 140 -12.15 -13.32 -9.93
N ILE A 141 -10.83 -13.13 -9.97
CA ILE A 141 -9.98 -13.19 -8.76
C ILE A 141 -10.00 -11.88 -7.98
N ALA A 142 -10.03 -10.73 -8.65
CA ALA A 142 -10.00 -9.43 -8.01
C ALA A 142 -10.97 -8.43 -8.66
N PRO A 143 -12.29 -8.71 -8.62
CA PRO A 143 -13.30 -7.89 -9.31
C PRO A 143 -13.24 -6.42 -8.90
N GLY A 144 -13.12 -6.11 -7.61
CA GLY A 144 -13.04 -4.73 -7.12
C GLY A 144 -11.80 -3.98 -7.63
N ALA A 145 -10.66 -4.67 -7.75
CA ALA A 145 -9.46 -4.03 -8.30
C ALA A 145 -9.61 -3.72 -9.80
N VAL A 146 -10.28 -4.60 -10.56
CA VAL A 146 -10.55 -4.38 -11.99
C VAL A 146 -11.59 -3.28 -12.20
N GLU A 147 -12.61 -3.22 -11.37
CA GLU A 147 -13.62 -2.16 -11.37
C GLU A 147 -12.98 -0.80 -11.07
N LEU A 148 -12.19 -0.70 -10.00
CA LEU A 148 -11.43 0.51 -9.65
C LEU A 148 -10.51 0.97 -10.79
N LEU A 149 -9.83 0.02 -11.45
CA LEU A 149 -9.00 0.31 -12.62
C LEU A 149 -9.81 0.97 -13.76
N GLY A 150 -11.05 0.48 -13.99
CA GLY A 150 -11.99 1.06 -14.95
C GLY A 150 -12.40 2.49 -14.57
N ASP A 151 -12.77 2.69 -13.32
CA ASP A 151 -13.21 3.99 -12.79
C ASP A 151 -12.10 5.03 -12.85
N LEU A 152 -10.88 4.66 -12.46
CA LEU A 152 -9.72 5.55 -12.55
C LEU A 152 -9.38 5.95 -13.99
N ARG A 153 -9.59 5.05 -14.95
CA ARG A 153 -9.45 5.37 -16.39
C ARG A 153 -10.54 6.33 -16.85
N ALA A 154 -11.78 6.12 -16.39
CA ALA A 154 -12.91 6.98 -16.73
C ALA A 154 -12.82 8.36 -16.06
N ALA A 155 -12.15 8.45 -14.90
CA ALA A 155 -11.95 9.70 -14.16
C ALA A 155 -10.96 10.67 -14.83
N TRP A 156 -10.24 10.26 -15.89
CA TRP A 156 -9.32 11.14 -16.60
C TRP A 156 -10.05 12.28 -17.28
N GLN A 157 -9.65 13.52 -16.97
CA GLN A 157 -10.23 14.75 -17.54
C GLN A 157 -9.24 15.42 -18.51
N PRO A 158 -9.37 15.19 -19.81
CA PRO A 158 -8.38 15.61 -20.81
C PRO A 158 -8.22 17.12 -20.96
N PHE A 159 -9.17 17.92 -20.49
CA PHE A 159 -9.16 19.38 -20.55
C PHE A 159 -8.85 20.07 -19.22
N ALA A 160 -8.65 19.31 -18.14
CA ALA A 160 -8.18 19.87 -16.88
C ALA A 160 -6.74 20.37 -16.99
N LEU A 161 -6.37 21.37 -16.20
CA LEU A 161 -4.96 21.78 -16.08
C LEU A 161 -4.13 20.68 -15.43
N GLU A 162 -4.70 20.07 -14.39
CA GLU A 162 -4.07 19.05 -13.58
C GLU A 162 -5.12 18.23 -12.83
N HIS A 163 -4.77 17.01 -12.43
CA HIS A 163 -5.42 16.29 -11.38
C HIS A 163 -4.62 16.45 -10.09
N LYS A 164 -5.30 16.67 -8.97
CA LYS A 164 -4.70 16.79 -7.65
C LYS A 164 -5.58 16.14 -6.60
N TRP A 165 -4.95 15.58 -5.60
CA TRP A 165 -5.61 15.02 -4.42
C TRP A 165 -4.68 15.05 -3.22
N VAL A 166 -5.26 14.94 -2.04
CA VAL A 166 -4.56 14.96 -0.76
C VAL A 166 -4.82 13.65 -0.03
N MET A 167 -3.74 12.98 0.40
CA MET A 167 -3.80 11.72 1.13
C MET A 167 -4.17 11.94 2.62
N PRO A 168 -4.53 10.88 3.37
CA PRO A 168 -4.90 11.03 4.79
C PRO A 168 -3.83 11.72 5.65
N ASP A 169 -2.56 11.55 5.33
CA ASP A 169 -1.41 12.18 6.00
C ASP A 169 -1.06 13.58 5.46
N ASN A 170 -1.98 14.21 4.76
CA ASN A 170 -1.79 15.51 4.11
C ASN A 170 -0.70 15.54 3.02
N PHE A 171 -0.33 14.41 2.45
CA PHE A 171 0.53 14.39 1.28
C PHE A 171 -0.24 14.83 0.04
N HIS A 172 0.27 15.85 -0.66
CA HIS A 172 -0.34 16.41 -1.87
C HIS A 172 0.22 15.73 -3.12
N ALA A 173 -0.63 15.02 -3.84
CA ALA A 173 -0.32 14.44 -5.13
C ALA A 173 -0.83 15.34 -6.26
N ARG A 174 -0.08 15.41 -7.36
CA ARG A 174 -0.39 16.27 -8.50
C ARG A 174 0.07 15.65 -9.81
N ILE A 175 -0.81 15.62 -10.82
CA ILE A 175 -0.51 15.19 -12.18
C ILE A 175 -0.91 16.30 -13.14
N LYS A 176 0.03 16.77 -13.95
CA LYS A 176 -0.26 17.73 -15.02
C LYS A 176 -0.93 17.01 -16.19
N VAL A 177 -2.06 17.56 -16.65
CA VAL A 177 -2.80 17.11 -17.83
C VAL A 177 -2.42 17.93 -19.06
N MET A 178 -2.37 19.26 -18.92
CA MET A 178 -1.94 20.20 -19.95
C MET A 178 -0.41 20.19 -20.10
N GLN A 179 0.14 19.04 -20.45
CA GLN A 179 1.57 18.85 -20.62
C GLN A 179 1.82 17.72 -21.63
N LYS A 180 1.53 17.97 -22.88
CA LYS A 180 1.85 17.04 -23.97
C LYS A 180 3.34 17.12 -24.28
N VAL A 181 3.98 15.97 -24.45
CA VAL A 181 5.36 15.89 -24.94
C VAL A 181 5.32 15.82 -26.45
N GLU A 182 6.04 16.71 -27.12
CA GLU A 182 6.26 16.65 -28.54
C GLU A 182 7.75 16.51 -28.83
N GLY A 183 8.06 15.67 -29.80
CA GLY A 183 9.42 15.46 -30.27
C GLY A 183 9.71 16.38 -31.49
N ALA A 184 10.80 17.10 -31.44
CA ALA A 184 11.36 17.79 -32.61
C ALA A 184 12.65 17.12 -33.03
N ARG A 185 12.80 16.96 -34.34
CA ARG A 185 14.06 16.52 -34.92
C ARG A 185 14.75 17.74 -35.49
N VAL A 186 15.95 18.04 -35.00
CA VAL A 186 16.74 19.20 -35.41
C VAL A 186 17.96 18.67 -36.14
N GLU A 187 18.16 19.12 -37.38
CA GLU A 187 19.37 18.88 -38.16
C GLU A 187 20.30 20.10 -38.02
N VAL A 188 21.55 19.82 -37.74
CA VAL A 188 22.58 20.86 -37.59
C VAL A 188 23.60 20.70 -38.69
N ASP A 189 23.53 21.57 -39.69
CA ASP A 189 24.34 21.53 -40.91
C ASP A 189 25.84 21.67 -40.62
N GLU A 190 26.19 22.51 -39.62
CA GLU A 190 27.56 22.78 -39.20
C GLU A 190 28.23 21.54 -38.57
N LEU A 191 27.44 20.56 -38.17
CA LEU A 191 27.90 19.27 -37.62
C LEU A 191 27.80 18.14 -38.66
N GLY A 192 27.90 18.44 -39.94
CA GLY A 192 27.85 17.47 -41.01
C GLY A 192 26.46 16.82 -41.15
N HIS A 193 25.39 17.62 -41.08
CA HIS A 193 24.00 17.18 -41.11
C HIS A 193 23.61 16.20 -39.97
N SER A 194 24.26 16.33 -38.82
CA SER A 194 23.93 15.53 -37.67
C SER A 194 22.52 15.86 -37.16
N THR A 195 21.74 14.83 -36.86
CA THR A 195 20.38 15.00 -36.40
C THR A 195 20.27 14.72 -34.92
N PHE A 196 19.63 15.62 -34.19
CA PHE A 196 19.34 15.50 -32.76
C PHE A 196 17.83 15.41 -32.55
N SER A 197 17.39 14.56 -31.62
CA SER A 197 16.01 14.53 -31.14
C SER A 197 15.92 15.34 -29.87
N MET A 198 14.94 16.23 -29.78
CA MET A 198 14.66 17.04 -28.62
C MET A 198 13.18 16.91 -28.28
N ASP A 199 12.89 16.48 -27.03
CA ASP A 199 11.53 16.47 -26.52
C ASP A 199 11.26 17.79 -25.78
N TYR A 200 10.09 18.37 -26.04
CA TYR A 200 9.63 19.58 -25.36
C TYR A 200 8.16 19.46 -24.97
N TYR A 201 7.76 20.25 -23.98
CA TYR A 201 6.40 20.24 -23.48
C TYR A 201 5.59 21.36 -24.11
N VAL A 202 4.38 20.99 -24.57
CA VAL A 202 3.39 21.96 -25.06
C VAL A 202 2.20 21.99 -24.12
N ASN A 203 1.55 23.15 -24.01
CA ASN A 203 0.38 23.32 -23.13
C ASN A 203 -0.88 22.80 -23.85
N GLU A 204 -0.90 21.51 -24.11
CA GLU A 204 -2.03 20.79 -24.71
C GLU A 204 -2.46 19.64 -23.80
N GLY A 205 -3.77 19.40 -23.76
CA GLY A 205 -4.34 18.28 -23.02
C GLY A 205 -4.08 16.94 -23.69
N THR A 206 -3.93 15.92 -22.87
CA THR A 206 -3.79 14.53 -23.33
C THR A 206 -5.18 13.87 -23.31
N LYS A 207 -5.68 13.41 -24.46
CA LYS A 207 -7.03 12.83 -24.59
C LYS A 207 -7.23 11.56 -23.77
N LYS A 208 -6.19 10.72 -23.68
CA LYS A 208 -6.18 9.48 -22.89
C LYS A 208 -4.83 9.34 -22.22
N ASP A 209 -4.82 9.16 -20.92
CA ASP A 209 -3.60 8.88 -20.19
C ASP A 209 -3.85 7.85 -19.08
N LEU A 210 -2.89 6.98 -18.87
CA LEU A 210 -2.89 5.98 -17.81
C LEU A 210 -2.23 6.49 -16.52
N LYS A 211 -1.68 7.71 -16.57
CA LYS A 211 -0.97 8.32 -15.42
C LYS A 211 -1.85 8.40 -14.17
N LEU A 212 -3.16 8.65 -14.32
CA LEU A 212 -4.05 8.75 -13.17
C LEU A 212 -4.11 7.43 -12.39
N VAL A 213 -4.31 6.31 -13.08
CA VAL A 213 -4.34 4.98 -12.48
C VAL A 213 -3.07 4.71 -11.69
N ALA A 214 -1.92 4.81 -12.37
CA ALA A 214 -0.63 4.53 -11.76
C ALA A 214 -0.37 5.43 -10.54
N ASN A 215 -0.63 6.74 -10.66
CA ASN A 215 -0.31 7.68 -9.58
C ASN A 215 -1.27 7.58 -8.39
N VAL A 216 -2.57 7.30 -8.60
CA VAL A 216 -3.48 7.06 -7.48
C VAL A 216 -3.08 5.79 -6.73
N THR A 217 -2.83 4.69 -7.43
CA THR A 217 -2.37 3.44 -6.82
C THR A 217 -1.05 3.63 -6.06
N HIS A 218 -0.04 4.26 -6.70
CA HIS A 218 1.24 4.59 -6.04
C HIS A 218 1.10 5.55 -4.86
N SER A 219 0.08 6.42 -4.85
CA SER A 219 -0.17 7.30 -3.71
C SER A 219 -0.57 6.52 -2.47
N PHE A 220 -1.37 5.46 -2.63
CA PHE A 220 -1.74 4.56 -1.54
C PHE A 220 -0.58 3.64 -1.13
N ASP A 221 0.20 3.10 -2.08
CA ASP A 221 1.44 2.37 -1.78
C ASP A 221 2.39 3.23 -0.93
N ALA A 222 2.63 4.47 -1.38
CA ALA A 222 3.50 5.40 -0.68
C ALA A 222 2.91 5.86 0.67
N TYR A 223 1.59 5.98 0.79
CA TYR A 223 0.93 6.26 2.06
C TYR A 223 1.17 5.13 3.05
N LEU A 224 0.93 3.88 2.66
CA LEU A 224 1.18 2.70 3.47
C LEU A 224 2.64 2.63 3.95
N LEU A 225 3.59 2.86 3.04
CA LEU A 225 5.02 2.91 3.35
C LEU A 225 5.33 3.98 4.42
N ARG A 226 4.83 5.21 4.23
CA ARG A 226 5.04 6.30 5.19
C ARG A 226 4.42 6.01 6.55
N CYS A 227 3.25 5.38 6.59
CA CYS A 227 2.60 4.99 7.84
C CYS A 227 3.39 3.92 8.58
N VAL A 228 3.87 2.86 7.89
CA VAL A 228 4.73 1.83 8.50
C VAL A 228 5.99 2.47 9.08
N GLN A 229 6.65 3.33 8.30
CA GLN A 229 7.86 4.02 8.76
C GLN A 229 7.60 4.86 10.01
N ARG A 230 6.52 5.67 10.04
CA ARG A 230 6.17 6.50 11.20
C ARG A 230 5.79 5.68 12.42
N ARG A 231 5.15 4.52 12.25
CA ARG A 231 4.76 3.63 13.36
C ARG A 231 5.94 2.81 13.89
N CYS A 232 7.01 2.64 13.12
CA CYS A 232 8.21 1.91 13.54
C CYS A 232 9.33 2.86 14.02
N THR A 233 9.59 3.95 13.29
CA THR A 233 10.70 4.88 13.57
C THR A 233 10.14 6.21 14.05
N TYR A 234 10.21 6.46 15.34
CA TYR A 234 9.63 7.65 15.98
C TYR A 234 10.43 8.10 17.21
N ASP A 235 10.21 9.34 17.61
CA ASP A 235 10.73 9.88 18.88
C ASP A 235 9.87 9.36 20.04
N VAL A 236 10.51 8.67 20.98
CA VAL A 236 9.83 8.04 22.13
C VAL A 236 9.25 9.08 23.08
N ASP A 237 9.93 10.22 23.28
CA ASP A 237 9.45 11.29 24.14
C ASP A 237 8.23 11.98 23.53
N MET A 238 8.22 12.19 22.22
CA MET A 238 7.06 12.69 21.48
C MET A 238 5.86 11.74 21.65
N LEU A 239 6.05 10.44 21.46
CA LEU A 239 4.99 9.45 21.63
C LEU A 239 4.46 9.44 23.09
N ALA A 240 5.36 9.43 24.09
CA ALA A 240 4.97 9.48 25.49
C ALA A 240 4.15 10.73 25.83
N LYS A 241 4.51 11.90 25.26
CA LYS A 241 3.75 13.13 25.39
C LYS A 241 2.35 12.99 24.75
N ALA A 242 2.28 12.47 23.52
CA ALA A 242 1.01 12.28 22.84
C ALA A 242 0.05 11.35 23.62
N ILE A 243 0.57 10.23 24.17
CA ILE A 243 -0.21 9.31 25.01
C ILE A 243 -0.80 10.07 26.22
N LYS A 244 0.02 10.82 26.96
CA LYS A 244 -0.44 11.59 28.13
C LYS A 244 -1.53 12.62 27.78
N VAL A 245 -1.39 13.31 26.65
CA VAL A 245 -2.39 14.27 26.15
C VAL A 245 -3.70 13.57 25.83
N MET A 246 -3.64 12.40 25.18
CA MET A 246 -4.83 11.62 24.86
C MET A 246 -5.50 11.03 26.12
N GLU A 247 -4.72 10.51 27.07
CA GLU A 247 -5.23 10.03 28.36
C GLU A 247 -5.96 11.10 29.14
N PHE A 248 -5.37 12.30 29.19
CA PHE A 248 -6.00 13.46 29.82
C PHE A 248 -7.36 13.77 29.20
N GLU A 249 -7.43 13.82 27.88
CA GLU A 249 -8.68 14.13 27.18
C GLU A 249 -9.73 13.00 27.30
N LEU A 250 -9.33 11.73 27.23
CA LEU A 250 -10.22 10.60 27.46
C LEU A 250 -10.80 10.59 28.87
N ALA A 251 -9.96 10.88 29.89
CA ALA A 251 -10.42 11.02 31.27
C ALA A 251 -11.43 12.18 31.41
N ARG A 252 -11.11 13.36 30.84
CA ARG A 252 -11.97 14.54 30.83
C ARG A 252 -13.35 14.25 30.22
N ARG A 253 -13.41 13.49 29.10
CA ARG A 253 -14.68 13.12 28.45
C ARG A 253 -15.50 12.12 29.25
N ASN A 254 -14.85 11.27 30.05
CA ASN A 254 -15.51 10.29 30.92
C ASN A 254 -16.08 10.88 32.21
N GLU A 255 -15.56 12.02 32.67
CA GLU A 255 -16.07 12.71 33.84
C GLU A 255 -17.39 13.42 33.51
N ARG A 256 -18.48 12.99 34.14
CA ARG A 256 -19.78 13.63 34.03
C ARG A 256 -19.75 14.99 34.76
N GLY A 257 -19.51 16.05 34.00
CA GLY A 257 -19.51 17.41 34.56
C GLY A 257 -18.56 18.35 33.86
N GLY A 258 -17.90 17.86 32.80
CA GLY A 258 -17.10 18.63 31.87
C GLY A 258 -16.26 19.74 32.51
N LEU A 259 -15.03 19.46 32.88
CA LEU A 259 -14.06 20.54 33.10
C LEU A 259 -14.04 21.38 31.80
N GLU A 260 -14.35 22.69 31.94
CA GLU A 260 -14.20 23.62 30.84
C GLU A 260 -12.74 23.60 30.42
N ALA A 261 -12.47 23.21 29.16
CA ALA A 261 -11.12 23.31 28.62
C ALA A 261 -10.84 24.79 28.35
N GLU A 262 -9.69 25.28 28.79
CA GLU A 262 -9.16 26.52 28.23
C GLU A 262 -8.91 26.27 26.74
N LEU A 263 -9.77 26.82 25.89
CA LEU A 263 -9.70 26.66 24.45
C LEU A 263 -8.63 27.61 23.91
N GLU A 264 -7.57 27.03 23.34
CA GLU A 264 -6.65 27.78 22.49
C GLU A 264 -7.15 27.77 21.04
N GLU A 265 -6.78 28.82 20.31
CA GLU A 265 -7.02 28.85 18.87
C GLU A 265 -6.29 27.67 18.20
N ILE A 266 -7.00 26.90 17.39
CA ILE A 266 -6.42 25.76 16.66
C ILE A 266 -5.35 26.27 15.70
N THR A 267 -4.17 25.69 15.74
CA THR A 267 -3.13 25.94 14.72
C THR A 267 -3.61 25.44 13.35
N GLU A 268 -3.21 26.11 12.27
CA GLU A 268 -3.52 25.70 10.90
C GLU A 268 -3.15 24.23 10.64
N THR A 269 -2.00 23.79 11.13
CA THR A 269 -1.53 22.40 10.98
C THR A 269 -2.46 21.39 11.67
N MET A 270 -2.89 21.69 12.91
CA MET A 270 -3.82 20.81 13.62
C MET A 270 -5.16 20.73 12.90
N HIS A 271 -5.67 21.87 12.45
CA HIS A 271 -6.92 21.94 11.69
C HIS A 271 -6.89 21.07 10.45
N VAL A 272 -5.82 21.14 9.65
CA VAL A 272 -5.62 20.33 8.45
C VAL A 272 -5.71 18.82 8.76
N TYR A 273 -5.04 18.33 9.80
CA TYR A 273 -5.08 16.89 10.13
C TYR A 273 -6.46 16.46 10.66
N LEU A 274 -7.17 17.31 11.40
CA LEU A 274 -8.55 17.04 11.82
C LEU A 274 -9.48 16.95 10.61
N GLU A 275 -9.36 17.86 9.64
CA GLU A 275 -10.12 17.82 8.38
C GLU A 275 -9.79 16.57 7.56
N ARG A 276 -8.51 16.16 7.48
CA ARG A 276 -8.15 14.92 6.77
C ARG A 276 -8.85 13.71 7.36
N TYR A 277 -8.86 13.57 8.69
CA TYR A 277 -9.63 12.51 9.34
C TYR A 277 -11.14 12.63 9.07
N TYR A 278 -11.69 13.84 9.15
CA TYR A 278 -13.11 14.07 8.88
C TYR A 278 -13.54 13.55 7.51
N HIS A 279 -12.73 13.77 6.49
CA HIS A 279 -12.99 13.32 5.13
C HIS A 279 -12.68 11.84 4.89
N THR A 280 -11.59 11.35 5.42
CA THR A 280 -11.07 10.01 5.11
C THR A 280 -11.46 8.94 6.12
N ARG A 281 -11.78 9.32 7.35
CA ARG A 281 -12.00 8.40 8.48
C ARG A 281 -10.80 7.48 8.76
N VAL A 282 -9.59 7.90 8.36
CA VAL A 282 -8.33 7.19 8.60
C VAL A 282 -7.49 7.97 9.60
N ALA A 283 -7.20 7.37 10.75
CA ALA A 283 -6.36 7.96 11.77
C ALA A 283 -4.89 7.82 11.41
N ASP A 284 -4.13 8.94 11.41
CA ASP A 284 -2.69 8.92 11.11
C ASP A 284 -1.88 9.57 12.22
N VAL A 285 -0.80 8.89 12.61
CA VAL A 285 0.10 9.31 13.69
C VAL A 285 0.88 10.59 13.38
N VAL A 286 0.84 11.08 12.16
CA VAL A 286 1.45 12.36 11.74
C VAL A 286 0.98 13.53 12.60
N ILE A 287 -0.19 13.44 13.21
CA ILE A 287 -0.79 14.46 14.08
C ILE A 287 -0.12 14.54 15.47
N PHE A 288 0.54 13.50 15.95
CA PHE A 288 1.07 13.41 17.33
C PHE A 288 1.93 14.58 17.76
N PRO A 289 2.89 15.09 16.95
CA PRO A 289 3.72 16.23 17.34
C PRO A 289 2.94 17.53 17.58
N HIS A 290 1.71 17.62 17.05
CA HIS A 290 0.90 18.84 17.06
C HIS A 290 -0.18 18.82 18.15
N MET A 291 -0.31 17.71 18.91
CA MET A 291 -1.33 17.56 19.94
C MET A 291 -0.90 18.23 21.25
N THR A 292 -1.81 18.99 21.83
CA THR A 292 -1.70 19.63 23.15
C THR A 292 -2.98 19.41 23.95
N THR A 293 -2.92 19.60 25.28
CA THR A 293 -4.11 19.53 26.14
C THR A 293 -5.16 20.60 25.81
N ALA A 294 -4.74 21.69 25.16
CA ALA A 294 -5.63 22.78 24.77
C ALA A 294 -6.32 22.58 23.44
N ASN A 295 -5.73 21.81 22.49
CA ASN A 295 -6.29 21.59 21.17
C ASN A 295 -6.91 20.21 20.92
N ILE A 296 -6.64 19.22 21.78
CA ILE A 296 -7.12 17.85 21.61
C ILE A 296 -8.66 17.75 21.78
N CYS A 297 -9.28 18.69 22.46
CA CYS A 297 -10.73 18.76 22.65
C CYS A 297 -11.51 18.87 21.32
N TYR A 298 -10.90 19.41 20.26
CA TYR A 298 -11.50 19.51 18.93
C TYR A 298 -11.53 18.19 18.15
N MET A 299 -10.80 17.18 18.62
CA MET A 299 -10.77 15.88 17.95
C MET A 299 -12.08 15.11 18.20
N GLU A 300 -12.61 14.46 17.17
CA GLU A 300 -13.74 13.55 17.32
C GLU A 300 -13.36 12.35 18.22
N THR A 301 -14.31 11.88 19.03
CA THR A 301 -14.05 10.75 19.96
C THR A 301 -13.54 9.47 19.23
N PRO A 302 -14.11 9.05 18.08
CA PRO A 302 -13.59 7.88 17.37
C PRO A 302 -12.15 8.08 16.89
N HIS A 303 -11.79 9.30 16.45
CA HIS A 303 -10.43 9.64 16.06
C HIS A 303 -9.45 9.52 17.24
N LEU A 304 -9.81 10.14 18.36
CA LEU A 304 -9.02 10.11 19.60
C LEU A 304 -8.78 8.68 20.09
N VAL A 305 -9.85 7.86 20.15
CA VAL A 305 -9.76 6.48 20.59
C VAL A 305 -8.84 5.67 19.67
N ARG A 306 -9.01 5.79 18.35
CA ARG A 306 -8.18 5.04 17.40
C ARG A 306 -6.71 5.47 17.47
N LEU A 307 -6.42 6.76 17.56
CA LEU A 307 -5.05 7.24 17.73
C LEU A 307 -4.41 6.76 19.04
N TYR A 308 -5.19 6.70 20.12
CA TYR A 308 -4.71 6.18 21.39
C TYR A 308 -4.37 4.69 21.32
N GLU A 309 -5.22 3.88 20.67
CA GLU A 309 -4.92 2.47 20.41
C GLU A 309 -3.62 2.29 19.61
N ILE A 310 -3.47 3.04 18.51
CA ILE A 310 -2.24 3.02 17.69
C ILE A 310 -1.01 3.44 18.52
N ALA A 311 -1.15 4.46 19.36
CA ALA A 311 -0.06 4.92 20.21
C ALA A 311 0.38 3.85 21.22
N LEU A 312 -0.58 3.07 21.78
CA LEU A 312 -0.29 1.95 22.66
C LEU A 312 0.35 0.77 21.88
N GLU A 313 -0.12 0.47 20.68
CA GLU A 313 0.53 -0.52 19.79
C GLU A 313 2.00 -0.15 19.56
N MET A 314 2.28 1.11 19.21
CA MET A 314 3.64 1.63 19.01
C MET A 314 4.47 1.57 20.29
N TRP A 315 3.91 2.01 21.42
CA TRP A 315 4.60 1.99 22.71
C TRP A 315 5.04 0.59 23.13
N ASN A 316 4.15 -0.40 22.96
CA ASN A 316 4.42 -1.79 23.28
C ASN A 316 5.45 -2.43 22.34
N ALA A 317 5.46 -2.05 21.09
CA ALA A 317 6.44 -2.53 20.10
C ALA A 317 7.85 -1.94 20.33
N GLY A 318 7.92 -0.73 20.89
CA GLY A 318 9.14 0.07 20.95
C GLY A 318 9.55 0.63 19.59
N ALA A 319 10.36 1.66 19.57
CA ALA A 319 10.89 2.24 18.33
C ALA A 319 11.99 1.36 17.74
N PHE A 320 11.98 1.18 16.40
CA PHE A 320 13.01 0.46 15.65
C PHE A 320 13.12 0.97 14.22
N ASP A 321 14.29 0.76 13.61
CA ASP A 321 14.55 1.19 12.24
C ASP A 321 13.96 0.21 11.22
N VAL A 322 13.36 0.76 10.17
CA VAL A 322 12.86 0.04 8.99
C VAL A 322 13.50 0.62 7.74
N ILE A 323 14.00 -0.26 6.87
CA ILE A 323 14.46 0.08 5.53
C ILE A 323 13.38 -0.35 4.55
N THR A 324 12.98 0.55 3.67
CA THR A 324 11.95 0.28 2.67
C THR A 324 12.55 0.23 1.28
N VAL A 325 12.11 -0.75 0.48
CA VAL A 325 12.43 -0.85 -0.95
C VAL A 325 11.12 -1.16 -1.68
N HIS A 326 10.44 -0.11 -2.17
CA HIS A 326 9.07 -0.19 -2.68
C HIS A 326 8.11 -0.79 -1.64
N ASP A 327 7.53 -1.95 -1.91
CA ASP A 327 6.61 -2.71 -1.05
C ASP A 327 7.32 -3.77 -0.16
N GLU A 328 8.66 -3.85 -0.22
CA GLU A 328 9.47 -4.66 0.69
C GLU A 328 9.92 -3.83 1.90
N PHE A 329 9.67 -4.34 3.10
CA PHE A 329 10.07 -3.72 4.36
C PHE A 329 11.11 -4.59 5.06
N LYS A 330 12.25 -3.99 5.43
CA LYS A 330 13.36 -4.70 6.09
C LYS A 330 13.59 -4.16 7.49
N CYS A 331 13.60 -5.06 8.45
CA CYS A 331 13.96 -4.72 9.83
C CYS A 331 14.77 -5.85 10.48
N HIS A 332 15.26 -5.58 11.68
CA HIS A 332 15.90 -6.63 12.47
C HIS A 332 14.88 -7.74 12.82
N PRO A 333 15.27 -9.04 12.82
CA PRO A 333 14.35 -10.15 13.06
C PRO A 333 13.47 -10.02 14.31
N ASN A 334 13.97 -9.38 15.36
CA ASN A 334 13.25 -9.17 16.62
C ASN A 334 12.01 -8.28 16.44
N HIS A 335 11.95 -7.48 15.38
CA HIS A 335 10.89 -6.50 15.12
C HIS A 335 9.96 -6.89 13.96
N CYS A 336 10.22 -8.03 13.28
CA CYS A 336 9.41 -8.46 12.14
C CYS A 336 7.92 -8.59 12.49
N ASN A 337 7.59 -9.16 13.64
CA ASN A 337 6.19 -9.32 14.06
C ASN A 337 5.52 -7.96 14.35
N ALA A 338 6.22 -7.03 14.99
CA ALA A 338 5.71 -5.69 15.24
C ALA A 338 5.50 -4.91 13.93
N MET A 339 6.46 -4.98 13.03
CA MET A 339 6.35 -4.36 11.70
C MET A 339 5.16 -4.94 10.90
N SER A 340 5.00 -6.27 10.89
CA SER A 340 3.85 -6.93 10.24
C SER A 340 2.52 -6.51 10.88
N ALA A 341 2.45 -6.42 12.21
CA ALA A 341 1.25 -5.97 12.91
C ALA A 341 0.90 -4.53 12.55
N HIS A 342 1.88 -3.61 12.48
CA HIS A 342 1.64 -2.25 12.03
C HIS A 342 1.14 -2.19 10.58
N TYR A 343 1.74 -2.98 9.68
CA TYR A 343 1.30 -3.06 8.29
C TYR A 343 -0.17 -3.49 8.18
N VAL A 344 -0.54 -4.56 8.86
CA VAL A 344 -1.91 -5.10 8.90
C VAL A 344 -2.89 -4.10 9.53
N SER A 345 -2.49 -3.45 10.65
CA SER A 345 -3.29 -2.42 11.33
C SER A 345 -3.59 -1.22 10.40
N ILE A 346 -2.64 -0.78 9.57
CA ILE A 346 -2.84 0.30 8.59
C ILE A 346 -3.82 -0.12 7.49
N LEU A 347 -3.71 -1.34 6.97
CA LEU A 347 -4.65 -1.87 5.97
C LEU A 347 -6.08 -1.98 6.53
N ALA A 348 -6.21 -2.40 7.79
CA ALA A 348 -7.50 -2.43 8.48
C ALA A 348 -8.10 -1.02 8.65
N ASP A 349 -7.28 -0.02 8.97
CA ASP A 349 -7.72 1.38 9.03
C ASP A 349 -8.19 1.90 7.66
N LEU A 350 -7.51 1.52 6.57
CA LEU A 350 -7.93 1.84 5.20
C LEU A 350 -9.25 1.15 4.82
N ALA A 351 -9.46 -0.10 5.22
CA ALA A 351 -10.71 -0.82 4.97
C ALA A 351 -11.92 -0.19 5.68
N ARG A 352 -11.73 0.28 6.94
CA ARG A 352 -12.75 1.01 7.70
C ARG A 352 -13.00 2.40 7.15
N GLY A 353 -11.96 3.02 6.62
CA GLY A 353 -11.96 4.40 6.18
C GLY A 353 -12.67 4.64 4.85
N ARG A 354 -12.55 5.89 4.41
CA ARG A 354 -13.13 6.42 3.17
C ARG A 354 -12.06 7.15 2.34
N ALA A 355 -10.82 6.68 2.41
CA ALA A 355 -9.70 7.35 1.75
C ALA A 355 -9.83 7.33 0.21
N LEU A 356 -10.37 6.24 -0.36
CA LEU A 356 -10.60 6.13 -1.81
C LEU A 356 -11.72 7.08 -2.25
N GLU A 357 -12.83 7.08 -1.52
CA GLU A 357 -13.98 7.95 -1.81
C GLU A 357 -13.58 9.44 -1.76
N ASP A 358 -12.76 9.81 -0.79
CA ASP A 358 -12.24 11.18 -0.68
C ASP A 358 -11.32 11.54 -1.87
N VAL A 359 -10.40 10.66 -2.27
CA VAL A 359 -9.54 10.88 -3.44
C VAL A 359 -10.38 11.03 -4.72
N PHE A 360 -11.36 10.17 -4.95
CA PHE A 360 -12.26 10.28 -6.10
C PHE A 360 -13.05 11.58 -6.09
N LYS A 361 -13.60 11.97 -4.94
CA LYS A 361 -14.34 13.22 -4.80
C LYS A 361 -13.47 14.44 -5.11
N GLN A 362 -12.20 14.42 -4.71
CA GLN A 362 -11.25 15.49 -5.05
C GLN A 362 -10.94 15.56 -6.55
N ILE A 363 -10.89 14.42 -7.24
CA ILE A 363 -10.56 14.34 -8.67
C ILE A 363 -11.77 14.60 -9.55
N THR A 364 -12.93 14.01 -9.22
CA THR A 364 -14.12 13.97 -10.09
C THR A 364 -15.31 14.76 -9.57
N GLY A 365 -15.31 15.11 -8.28
CA GLY A 365 -16.46 15.66 -7.58
C GLY A 365 -17.49 14.63 -7.13
N VAL A 366 -17.30 13.33 -7.44
CA VAL A 366 -18.22 12.22 -7.15
C VAL A 366 -17.51 11.14 -6.37
N GLU A 367 -18.23 10.50 -5.44
CA GLU A 367 -17.71 9.34 -4.70
C GLU A 367 -17.98 8.06 -5.53
N PRO A 368 -17.02 7.12 -5.61
CA PRO A 368 -17.23 5.84 -6.27
C PRO A 368 -18.15 4.94 -5.44
N HIS A 369 -18.83 4.02 -6.09
CA HIS A 369 -19.68 3.03 -5.45
C HIS A 369 -19.37 1.64 -6.00
N TYR A 370 -19.22 0.65 -5.13
CA TYR A 370 -18.90 -0.74 -5.48
C TYR A 370 -20.00 -1.65 -4.94
N ASP A 371 -20.78 -2.27 -5.83
CA ASP A 371 -21.97 -3.07 -5.46
C ASP A 371 -21.64 -4.29 -4.60
N ASN A 372 -20.45 -4.86 -4.77
CA ASN A 372 -19.98 -6.06 -4.07
C ASN A 372 -19.04 -5.75 -2.91
N ALA A 373 -19.01 -4.52 -2.42
CA ALA A 373 -18.17 -4.13 -1.30
C ALA A 373 -18.67 -4.77 0.01
N MET A 374 -17.75 -5.36 0.77
CA MET A 374 -18.04 -5.79 2.15
C MET A 374 -18.26 -4.60 3.09
N ASN A 375 -18.82 -4.90 4.26
CA ASN A 375 -18.75 -3.95 5.36
C ASN A 375 -17.28 -3.71 5.75
N GLY A 376 -16.89 -2.43 5.89
CA GLY A 376 -15.50 -2.06 6.17
C GLY A 376 -14.99 -2.56 7.52
N ASP A 377 -15.84 -2.63 8.56
CA ASP A 377 -15.46 -3.14 9.87
C ASP A 377 -15.27 -4.66 9.85
N GLU A 378 -16.13 -5.39 9.14
CA GLU A 378 -15.99 -6.84 8.97
C GLU A 378 -14.68 -7.17 8.23
N LEU A 379 -14.43 -6.51 7.11
CA LEU A 379 -13.18 -6.70 6.36
C LEU A 379 -11.96 -6.36 7.21
N ALA A 380 -11.99 -5.25 7.93
CA ALA A 380 -10.89 -4.82 8.79
C ALA A 380 -10.58 -5.84 9.88
N ASN A 381 -11.62 -6.43 10.50
CA ASN A 381 -11.44 -7.46 11.50
C ASN A 381 -10.79 -8.73 10.91
N MET A 382 -11.21 -9.14 9.71
CA MET A 382 -10.56 -10.26 9.00
C MET A 382 -9.10 -9.95 8.65
N ILE A 383 -8.80 -8.71 8.22
CA ILE A 383 -7.43 -8.27 7.93
C ILE A 383 -6.55 -8.35 9.19
N LEU A 384 -7.06 -7.94 10.35
CA LEU A 384 -6.30 -7.98 11.61
C LEU A 384 -5.91 -9.40 12.04
N GLU A 385 -6.63 -10.43 11.60
CA GLU A 385 -6.33 -11.83 11.85
C GLU A 385 -5.33 -12.43 10.84
N SER A 386 -4.98 -11.69 9.78
CA SER A 386 -4.08 -12.18 8.73
C SER A 386 -2.67 -12.46 9.25
N THR A 387 -2.10 -13.58 8.79
CA THR A 387 -0.72 -14.01 9.11
C THR A 387 0.23 -13.90 7.91
N TYR A 388 -0.29 -13.69 6.71
CA TYR A 388 0.48 -13.70 5.45
C TYR A 388 0.32 -12.44 4.60
N ALA A 389 -0.27 -11.37 5.15
CA ALA A 389 -0.45 -10.10 4.42
C ALA A 389 0.87 -9.54 3.91
N ILE A 390 1.92 -9.74 4.69
CA ILE A 390 3.31 -9.43 4.35
C ILE A 390 4.22 -10.58 4.80
N SER A 391 5.05 -11.15 3.92
CA SER A 391 5.78 -12.37 4.24
C SER A 391 7.08 -12.57 3.42
#